data_948eabb2fdd83159ca34d00e8c2912e8
#
_entry.id   948eabb2fdd83159ca34d00e8c2912e8
#
_cell.length_a   1.000
_cell.length_b   1.000
_cell.length_c   1.000
_cell.angle_alpha   90.00
_cell.angle_beta   90.00
_cell.angle_gamma   90.00
#
_symmetry.space_group_name_H-M   'P 1'
#
loop_
_entity.id
_entity.type
_entity.pdbx_description
1 polymer ?
#
loop_
_entity_poly.entity_id
_entity_poly.type
_entity_poly.pdbx_seq_one_letter_code
_entity_poly.pdbx_strand_id
1 'polypeptide(L)'
;MSALRAALDDYLRIRRRLGFAMPQDGRTLEGFVEFLDRAGAQRITTELALAWARLPVDVHPFTWRQRLTVARGFARYLATVDPASEVPPTDLLPGHRPRITPYVYSEQEIAALMAAARGLRPALRAARHETLIGLLAVTGCRPGEALGLDRGDVDLDHGVLHVRAGKNNKQRQVPLHPSTISALRAYAGLRDAHFPTPSMPAFFLSARGRRMGREELNATFIKLIGQIGLEGRGARARPRPPAPT
;
A
#
# COMPACT_ATOMS: atom_id res chain seq x y z
N MET A 1 20.71 -23.10 -5.85
CA MET A 1 20.38 -21.66 -5.97
C MET A 1 21.12 -21.12 -7.17
N SER A 2 20.44 -20.44 -8.10
CA SER A 2 21.12 -19.84 -9.26
C SER A 2 21.99 -18.65 -8.84
N ALA A 3 23.00 -18.31 -9.65
CA ALA A 3 23.82 -17.11 -9.43
C ALA A 3 22.98 -15.83 -9.41
N LEU A 4 21.96 -15.76 -10.29
CA LEU A 4 21.02 -14.63 -10.33
C LEU A 4 20.20 -14.51 -9.03
N ARG A 5 19.82 -15.63 -8.42
CA ARG A 5 19.10 -15.62 -7.13
C ARG A 5 19.97 -15.09 -6.00
N ALA A 6 21.23 -15.54 -5.92
CA ALA A 6 22.18 -15.04 -4.94
C ALA A 6 22.44 -13.53 -5.11
N ALA A 7 22.61 -13.08 -6.36
CA ALA A 7 22.78 -11.66 -6.67
C ALA A 7 21.53 -10.81 -6.31
N LEU A 8 20.32 -11.36 -6.48
CA LEU A 8 19.09 -10.69 -6.07
C LEU A 8 19.01 -10.53 -4.55
N ASP A 9 19.36 -11.58 -3.80
CA ASP A 9 19.35 -11.53 -2.34
C ASP A 9 20.33 -10.46 -1.81
N ASP A 10 21.51 -10.36 -2.43
CA ASP A 10 22.49 -9.32 -2.12
C ASP A 10 21.98 -7.93 -2.46
N TYR A 11 21.41 -7.74 -3.64
CA TYR A 11 20.80 -6.48 -4.04
C TYR A 11 19.72 -6.02 -3.06
N LEU A 12 18.77 -6.90 -2.70
CA LEU A 12 17.70 -6.57 -1.77
C LEU A 12 18.23 -6.28 -0.37
N ARG A 13 19.25 -6.99 0.08
CA ARG A 13 19.92 -6.74 1.36
C ARG A 13 20.56 -5.36 1.39
N ILE A 14 21.29 -4.96 0.35
CA ILE A 14 21.91 -3.63 0.22
C ILE A 14 20.83 -2.56 0.21
N ARG A 15 19.80 -2.70 -0.62
CA ARG A 15 18.70 -1.73 -0.71
C ARG A 15 17.99 -1.52 0.63
N ARG A 16 17.72 -2.62 1.36
CA ARG A 16 17.10 -2.56 2.68
C ARG A 16 17.98 -1.88 3.73
N ARG A 17 19.31 -2.12 3.71
CA ARG A 17 20.27 -1.42 4.58
C ARG A 17 20.33 0.08 4.29
N LEU A 18 20.09 0.50 3.06
CA LEU A 18 19.99 1.90 2.66
C LEU A 18 18.60 2.53 2.99
N GLY A 19 17.73 1.82 3.71
CA GLY A 19 16.43 2.33 4.15
C GLY A 19 15.27 2.13 3.17
N PHE A 20 15.48 1.42 2.05
CA PHE A 20 14.41 1.09 1.11
C PHE A 20 13.74 -0.22 1.52
N ALA A 21 12.48 -0.19 1.94
CA ALA A 21 11.77 -1.40 2.40
C ALA A 21 11.55 -2.45 1.29
N MET A 22 11.40 -2.04 0.03
CA MET A 22 11.27 -2.88 -1.19
C MET A 22 10.24 -4.04 -1.11
N PRO A 23 9.07 -3.92 -0.45
CA PRO A 23 8.19 -5.08 -0.28
C PRO A 23 7.55 -5.53 -1.60
N GLN A 24 7.15 -4.60 -2.47
CA GLN A 24 6.55 -4.91 -3.76
C GLN A 24 7.61 -5.17 -4.82
N ASP A 25 8.63 -4.33 -4.88
CA ASP A 25 9.72 -4.48 -5.86
C ASP A 25 10.49 -5.78 -5.63
N GLY A 26 10.69 -6.19 -4.37
CA GLY A 26 11.30 -7.48 -4.03
C GLY A 26 10.52 -8.65 -4.63
N ARG A 27 9.20 -8.74 -4.38
CA ARG A 27 8.36 -9.79 -4.99
C ARG A 27 8.37 -9.76 -6.52
N THR A 28 8.39 -8.56 -7.09
CA THR A 28 8.46 -8.38 -8.55
C THR A 28 9.77 -8.93 -9.10
N LEU A 29 10.89 -8.68 -8.42
CA LEU A 29 12.21 -9.19 -8.81
C LEU A 29 12.35 -10.69 -8.58
N GLU A 30 11.77 -11.23 -7.51
CA GLU A 30 11.70 -12.68 -7.30
C GLU A 30 11.05 -13.39 -8.49
N GLY A 31 9.89 -12.86 -8.96
CA GLY A 31 9.24 -13.38 -10.17
C GLY A 31 10.04 -13.16 -11.46
N PHE A 32 10.88 -12.11 -11.52
CA PHE A 32 11.77 -11.89 -12.65
C PHE A 32 12.90 -12.92 -12.68
N VAL A 33 13.57 -13.14 -11.56
CA VAL A 33 14.66 -14.14 -11.47
C VAL A 33 14.12 -15.54 -11.70
N GLU A 34 12.94 -15.86 -11.18
CA GLU A 34 12.28 -17.15 -11.46
C GLU A 34 12.01 -17.37 -12.96
N PHE A 35 11.61 -16.32 -13.67
CA PHE A 35 11.45 -16.37 -15.12
C PHE A 35 12.78 -16.62 -15.84
N LEU A 36 13.85 -15.93 -15.44
CA LEU A 36 15.18 -16.11 -15.99
C LEU A 36 15.72 -17.53 -15.74
N ASP A 37 15.53 -18.05 -14.52
CA ASP A 37 15.92 -19.41 -14.14
C ASP A 37 15.20 -20.46 -15.00
N ARG A 38 13.89 -20.30 -15.24
CA ARG A 38 13.11 -21.20 -16.13
C ARG A 38 13.58 -21.12 -17.60
N ALA A 39 14.06 -19.96 -18.03
CA ALA A 39 14.63 -19.79 -19.37
C ALA A 39 16.06 -20.31 -19.49
N GLY A 40 16.66 -20.82 -18.41
CA GLY A 40 18.07 -21.27 -18.39
C GLY A 40 19.07 -20.13 -18.54
N ALA A 41 18.63 -18.87 -18.30
CA ALA A 41 19.46 -17.70 -18.50
C ALA A 41 20.50 -17.54 -17.37
N GLN A 42 21.76 -17.36 -17.75
CA GLN A 42 22.87 -17.10 -16.82
C GLN A 42 23.03 -15.58 -16.53
N ARG A 43 22.46 -14.72 -17.36
CA ARG A 43 22.58 -13.25 -17.33
C ARG A 43 21.29 -12.58 -17.74
N ILE A 44 21.16 -11.29 -17.45
CA ILE A 44 20.05 -10.48 -17.92
C ILE A 44 20.37 -9.99 -19.35
N THR A 45 19.41 -10.21 -20.27
CA THR A 45 19.41 -9.55 -21.58
C THR A 45 18.20 -8.63 -21.68
N THR A 46 18.30 -7.62 -22.53
CA THR A 46 17.18 -6.68 -22.81
C THR A 46 15.95 -7.42 -23.34
N GLU A 47 16.16 -8.42 -24.19
CA GLU A 47 15.10 -9.25 -24.75
C GLU A 47 14.34 -10.02 -23.67
N LEU A 48 15.03 -10.72 -22.78
CA LEU A 48 14.43 -11.48 -21.68
C LEU A 48 13.70 -10.56 -20.70
N ALA A 49 14.29 -9.39 -20.40
CA ALA A 49 13.64 -8.42 -19.52
C ALA A 49 12.34 -7.85 -20.13
N LEU A 50 12.31 -7.59 -21.44
CA LEU A 50 11.11 -7.18 -22.18
C LEU A 50 10.07 -8.29 -22.24
N ALA A 51 10.46 -9.51 -22.58
CA ALA A 51 9.56 -10.66 -22.62
C ALA A 51 8.89 -10.86 -21.27
N TRP A 52 9.66 -10.86 -20.18
CA TRP A 52 9.12 -10.99 -18.83
C TRP A 52 8.20 -9.80 -18.44
N ALA A 53 8.58 -8.58 -18.79
CA ALA A 53 7.78 -7.41 -18.44
C ALA A 53 6.39 -7.47 -19.07
N ARG A 54 6.27 -8.05 -20.29
CA ARG A 54 5.02 -8.17 -21.07
C ARG A 54 4.18 -9.40 -20.75
N LEU A 55 4.67 -10.35 -19.93
CA LEU A 55 3.92 -11.58 -19.59
C LEU A 55 2.47 -11.33 -19.15
N PRO A 56 2.14 -10.33 -18.32
CA PRO A 56 0.74 -10.01 -18.04
C PRO A 56 0.07 -9.40 -19.28
N VAL A 57 -0.92 -10.09 -19.86
CA VAL A 57 -1.59 -9.64 -21.11
C VAL A 57 -2.72 -8.65 -20.85
N ASP A 58 -3.54 -8.85 -19.83
CA ASP A 58 -4.72 -8.01 -19.55
C ASP A 58 -4.42 -6.89 -18.55
N VAL A 59 -3.32 -6.16 -18.76
CA VAL A 59 -2.92 -5.07 -17.88
C VAL A 59 -2.67 -3.79 -18.66
N HIS A 60 -2.80 -2.66 -17.98
CA HIS A 60 -2.45 -1.38 -18.57
C HIS A 60 -0.95 -1.33 -18.96
N PRO A 61 -0.57 -0.80 -20.15
CA PRO A 61 0.82 -0.75 -20.62
C PRO A 61 1.82 -0.14 -19.61
N PHE A 62 1.36 0.77 -18.77
CA PHE A 62 2.14 1.30 -17.66
C PHE A 62 2.64 0.21 -16.68
N THR A 63 1.91 -0.90 -16.52
CA THR A 63 2.33 -2.03 -15.68
C THR A 63 3.59 -2.68 -16.23
N TRP A 64 3.66 -2.87 -17.54
CA TRP A 64 4.86 -3.39 -18.21
C TRP A 64 6.06 -2.49 -18.01
N ARG A 65 5.85 -1.16 -18.17
CA ARG A 65 6.91 -0.17 -17.92
C ARG A 65 7.38 -0.19 -16.47
N GLN A 66 6.48 -0.31 -15.49
CA GLN A 66 6.85 -0.44 -14.08
C GLN A 66 7.68 -1.70 -13.83
N ARG A 67 7.25 -2.85 -14.34
CA ARG A 67 7.99 -4.12 -14.23
C ARG A 67 9.40 -3.98 -14.81
N LEU A 68 9.52 -3.45 -16.03
CA LEU A 68 10.82 -3.23 -16.67
C LEU A 68 11.70 -2.23 -15.89
N THR A 69 11.09 -1.21 -15.28
CA THR A 69 11.82 -0.24 -14.43
C THR A 69 12.42 -0.92 -13.19
N VAL A 70 11.68 -1.82 -12.56
CA VAL A 70 12.16 -2.59 -11.41
C VAL A 70 13.27 -3.55 -11.84
N ALA A 71 13.08 -4.29 -12.93
CA ALA A 71 14.10 -5.18 -13.49
C ALA A 71 15.38 -4.43 -13.87
N ARG A 72 15.25 -3.24 -14.48
CA ARG A 72 16.39 -2.36 -14.82
C ARG A 72 17.19 -1.95 -13.60
N GLY A 73 16.51 -1.67 -12.46
CA GLY A 73 17.18 -1.33 -11.20
C GLY A 73 18.11 -2.47 -10.73
N PHE A 74 17.66 -3.70 -10.83
CA PHE A 74 18.45 -4.89 -10.53
C PHE A 74 19.53 -5.14 -11.58
N ALA A 75 19.22 -4.99 -12.86
CA ALA A 75 20.18 -5.15 -13.96
C ALA A 75 21.37 -4.18 -13.84
N ARG A 76 21.14 -2.93 -13.43
CA ARG A 76 22.22 -1.97 -13.14
C ARG A 76 23.15 -2.45 -12.03
N TYR A 77 22.59 -3.01 -10.98
CA TYR A 77 23.40 -3.59 -9.91
C TYR A 77 24.18 -4.79 -10.43
N LEU A 78 23.52 -5.70 -11.14
CA LEU A 78 24.16 -6.91 -11.65
C LEU A 78 25.29 -6.59 -12.64
N ALA A 79 25.12 -5.58 -13.50
CA ALA A 79 26.14 -5.15 -14.44
C ALA A 79 27.43 -4.60 -13.76
N THR A 80 27.37 -4.22 -12.48
CA THR A 80 28.59 -3.88 -11.71
C THR A 80 29.39 -5.09 -11.28
N VAL A 81 28.75 -6.27 -11.23
CA VAL A 81 29.38 -7.55 -10.81
C VAL A 81 29.63 -8.46 -12.01
N ASP A 82 28.71 -8.48 -12.95
CA ASP A 82 28.79 -9.22 -14.23
C ASP A 82 28.55 -8.24 -15.40
N PRO A 83 29.63 -7.70 -16.01
CA PRO A 83 29.52 -6.77 -17.15
C PRO A 83 28.87 -7.35 -18.41
N ALA A 84 28.68 -8.66 -18.47
CA ALA A 84 27.98 -9.32 -19.58
C ALA A 84 26.45 -9.25 -19.46
N SER A 85 25.94 -8.82 -18.30
CA SER A 85 24.51 -8.54 -18.10
C SER A 85 24.13 -7.18 -18.68
N GLU A 86 23.08 -7.16 -19.49
CA GLU A 86 22.58 -5.94 -20.13
C GLU A 86 21.67 -5.14 -19.20
N VAL A 87 21.74 -3.81 -19.32
CA VAL A 87 20.81 -2.88 -18.67
C VAL A 87 19.78 -2.42 -19.70
N PRO A 88 18.51 -2.85 -19.61
CA PRO A 88 17.48 -2.48 -20.59
C PRO A 88 17.33 -0.94 -20.70
N PRO A 89 17.30 -0.35 -21.90
CA PRO A 89 17.07 1.07 -22.11
C PRO A 89 15.75 1.59 -21.52
N THR A 90 15.62 2.92 -21.29
CA THR A 90 14.47 3.51 -20.59
C THR A 90 13.19 3.54 -21.41
N ASP A 91 13.28 3.65 -22.72
CA ASP A 91 12.14 4.03 -23.60
C ASP A 91 11.59 2.87 -24.43
N LEU A 92 11.88 1.63 -24.03
CA LEU A 92 11.47 0.42 -24.77
C LEU A 92 9.97 0.11 -24.67
N LEU A 93 9.28 0.66 -23.67
CA LEU A 93 7.85 0.39 -23.45
C LEU A 93 7.07 1.70 -23.35
N PRO A 94 5.93 1.80 -24.07
CA PRO A 94 5.03 2.95 -23.94
C PRO A 94 4.43 2.98 -22.54
N GLY A 95 3.96 4.11 -22.12
CA GLY A 95 3.17 4.20 -20.90
C GLY A 95 3.48 5.45 -20.10
N HIS A 96 2.74 6.48 -20.38
CA HIS A 96 2.43 7.51 -19.40
C HIS A 96 1.21 7.04 -18.61
N ARG A 97 1.33 7.04 -17.29
CA ARG A 97 0.13 6.89 -16.47
C ARG A 97 -0.64 8.20 -16.58
N PRO A 98 -1.88 8.22 -17.09
CA PRO A 98 -2.68 9.43 -17.09
C PRO A 98 -2.75 9.95 -15.64
N ARG A 99 -2.53 11.25 -15.48
CA ARG A 99 -2.65 11.91 -14.17
C ARG A 99 -4.13 11.99 -13.85
N ILE A 100 -4.61 11.03 -13.07
CA ILE A 100 -6.00 11.02 -12.61
C ILE A 100 -6.10 12.10 -11.52
N THR A 101 -6.98 13.07 -11.70
CA THR A 101 -7.31 14.04 -10.66
C THR A 101 -7.89 13.29 -9.46
N PRO A 102 -7.31 13.43 -8.26
CA PRO A 102 -7.87 12.80 -7.07
C PRO A 102 -9.28 13.31 -6.80
N TYR A 103 -10.17 12.41 -6.42
CA TYR A 103 -11.47 12.81 -5.92
C TYR A 103 -11.32 13.37 -4.49
N VAL A 104 -11.84 14.57 -4.26
CA VAL A 104 -11.87 15.22 -2.94
C VAL A 104 -13.28 15.07 -2.39
N TYR A 105 -13.40 14.35 -1.27
CA TYR A 105 -14.69 14.17 -0.59
C TYR A 105 -15.12 15.45 0.10
N SER A 106 -16.38 15.83 -0.07
CA SER A 106 -17.00 16.93 0.70
C SER A 106 -17.22 16.51 2.16
N GLU A 107 -17.45 17.48 3.02
CA GLU A 107 -17.80 17.22 4.43
C GLU A 107 -19.06 16.37 4.56
N GLN A 108 -20.06 16.62 3.72
CA GLN A 108 -21.30 15.84 3.67
C GLN A 108 -21.05 14.38 3.27
N GLU A 109 -20.19 14.14 2.28
CA GLU A 109 -19.83 12.79 1.85
C GLU A 109 -19.02 12.05 2.93
N ILE A 110 -18.12 12.74 3.64
CA ILE A 110 -17.39 12.19 4.78
C ILE A 110 -18.37 11.81 5.90
N ALA A 111 -19.30 12.69 6.23
CA ALA A 111 -20.33 12.43 7.24
C ALA A 111 -21.21 11.23 6.85
N ALA A 112 -21.61 11.12 5.57
CA ALA A 112 -22.36 9.98 5.05
C ALA A 112 -21.57 8.67 5.12
N LEU A 113 -20.27 8.70 4.81
CA LEU A 113 -19.38 7.53 4.96
C LEU A 113 -19.28 7.08 6.42
N MET A 114 -19.12 8.00 7.34
CA MET A 114 -19.10 7.72 8.77
C MET A 114 -20.44 7.15 9.26
N ALA A 115 -21.56 7.71 8.80
CA ALA A 115 -22.90 7.19 9.12
C ALA A 115 -23.11 5.78 8.59
N ALA A 116 -22.70 5.50 7.35
CA ALA A 116 -22.74 4.17 6.77
C ALA A 116 -21.85 3.18 7.54
N ALA A 117 -20.67 3.63 8.01
CA ALA A 117 -19.77 2.81 8.82
C ALA A 117 -20.40 2.40 10.17
N ARG A 118 -21.20 3.28 10.83
CA ARG A 118 -21.96 2.95 12.04
C ARG A 118 -22.96 1.79 11.83
N GLY A 119 -23.46 1.62 10.61
CA GLY A 119 -24.34 0.54 10.24
C GLY A 119 -23.65 -0.83 10.10
N LEU A 120 -22.35 -0.90 10.14
CA LEU A 120 -21.60 -2.17 10.03
C LEU A 120 -21.84 -3.06 11.25
N ARG A 121 -21.70 -4.37 11.06
CA ARG A 121 -21.74 -5.37 12.14
C ARG A 121 -20.45 -6.18 12.14
N PRO A 122 -19.94 -6.63 13.29
CA PRO A 122 -20.37 -6.31 14.66
C PRO A 122 -20.00 -4.86 15.08
N ALA A 123 -20.47 -4.44 16.27
CA ALA A 123 -20.30 -3.05 16.78
C ALA A 123 -18.84 -2.56 16.77
N LEU A 124 -17.88 -3.40 17.14
CA LEU A 124 -16.46 -3.05 17.11
C LEU A 124 -15.98 -2.75 15.67
N ARG A 125 -16.51 -3.46 14.67
CA ARG A 125 -16.19 -3.17 13.26
C ARG A 125 -16.75 -1.81 12.83
N ALA A 126 -17.97 -1.49 13.27
CA ALA A 126 -18.59 -0.20 13.00
C ALA A 126 -17.75 0.95 13.61
N ALA A 127 -17.49 0.89 14.91
CA ALA A 127 -16.72 1.90 15.63
C ALA A 127 -15.32 2.08 15.04
N ARG A 128 -14.65 0.99 14.68
CA ARG A 128 -13.32 1.01 14.06
C ARG A 128 -13.30 1.78 12.74
N HIS A 129 -14.22 1.47 11.83
CA HIS A 129 -14.23 2.11 10.50
C HIS A 129 -14.71 3.56 10.58
N GLU A 130 -15.71 3.86 11.39
CA GLU A 130 -16.16 5.22 11.63
C GLU A 130 -15.01 6.08 12.17
N THR A 131 -14.34 5.61 13.25
CA THR A 131 -13.22 6.34 13.87
C THR A 131 -12.05 6.51 12.90
N LEU A 132 -11.73 5.47 12.12
CA LEU A 132 -10.62 5.53 11.15
C LEU A 132 -10.93 6.50 10.01
N ILE A 133 -12.16 6.50 9.46
CA ILE A 133 -12.57 7.45 8.42
C ILE A 133 -12.49 8.88 8.94
N GLY A 134 -13.06 9.14 10.13
CA GLY A 134 -12.99 10.44 10.77
C GLY A 134 -11.56 10.91 11.03
N LEU A 135 -10.71 10.02 11.57
CA LEU A 135 -9.29 10.33 11.80
C LEU A 135 -8.56 10.72 10.51
N LEU A 136 -8.75 9.94 9.43
CA LEU A 136 -8.14 10.24 8.13
C LEU A 136 -8.60 11.58 7.58
N ALA A 137 -9.89 11.90 7.72
CA ALA A 137 -10.47 13.14 7.22
C ALA A 137 -9.92 14.39 7.93
N VAL A 138 -9.81 14.33 9.27
CA VAL A 138 -9.40 15.52 10.05
C VAL A 138 -7.89 15.70 10.15
N THR A 139 -7.11 14.61 10.04
CA THR A 139 -5.65 14.69 10.22
C THR A 139 -4.86 14.69 8.92
N GLY A 140 -5.48 14.30 7.81
CA GLY A 140 -4.79 14.08 6.54
C GLY A 140 -3.71 12.97 6.60
N CYS A 141 -3.74 12.12 7.61
CA CYS A 141 -2.84 10.97 7.70
C CYS A 141 -3.06 10.02 6.52
N ARG A 142 -1.98 9.41 6.02
CA ARG A 142 -2.13 8.35 5.03
C ARG A 142 -2.77 7.12 5.66
N PRO A 143 -3.60 6.35 4.92
CA PRO A 143 -4.18 5.12 5.46
C PRO A 143 -3.16 4.16 6.07
N GLY A 144 -1.97 4.03 5.45
CA GLY A 144 -0.90 3.20 6.00
C GLY A 144 -0.29 3.74 7.30
N GLU A 145 -0.25 5.06 7.47
CA GLU A 145 0.20 5.71 8.70
C GLU A 145 -0.80 5.46 9.84
N ALA A 146 -2.09 5.67 9.58
CA ALA A 146 -3.14 5.43 10.56
C ALA A 146 -3.24 3.95 10.97
N LEU A 147 -3.15 3.02 10.01
CA LEU A 147 -3.11 1.58 10.29
C LEU A 147 -1.82 1.13 11.00
N GLY A 148 -0.75 1.88 10.81
CA GLY A 148 0.55 1.64 11.47
C GLY A 148 0.61 2.07 12.93
N LEU A 149 -0.36 2.85 13.42
CA LEU A 149 -0.37 3.35 14.80
C LEU A 149 -0.41 2.22 15.83
N ASP A 150 0.44 2.35 16.82
CA ASP A 150 0.37 1.59 18.04
C ASP A 150 -0.44 2.35 19.11
N ARG A 151 -0.84 1.66 20.18
CA ARG A 151 -1.56 2.28 21.29
C ARG A 151 -0.78 3.45 21.91
N GLY A 152 0.52 3.30 22.07
CA GLY A 152 1.39 4.34 22.60
C GLY A 152 1.65 5.52 21.66
N ASP A 153 1.20 5.43 20.40
CA ASP A 153 1.28 6.53 19.43
C ASP A 153 0.09 7.50 19.53
N VAL A 154 -0.96 7.11 20.25
CA VAL A 154 -2.19 7.89 20.41
C VAL A 154 -2.27 8.40 21.84
N ASP A 155 -1.71 9.58 22.06
CA ASP A 155 -1.76 10.26 23.35
C ASP A 155 -3.10 10.99 23.51
N LEU A 156 -4.04 10.31 24.14
CA LEU A 156 -5.39 10.83 24.35
C LEU A 156 -5.48 11.88 25.46
N ASP A 157 -4.48 11.94 26.32
CA ASP A 157 -4.47 12.88 27.47
C ASP A 157 -3.91 14.23 27.05
N HIS A 158 -2.86 14.25 26.24
CA HIS A 158 -2.31 15.47 25.66
C HIS A 158 -2.90 15.82 24.28
N GLY A 159 -3.74 14.95 23.70
CA GLY A 159 -4.39 15.20 22.42
C GLY A 159 -3.41 15.20 21.25
N VAL A 160 -2.44 14.29 21.24
CA VAL A 160 -1.39 14.23 20.21
C VAL A 160 -1.31 12.85 19.60
N LEU A 161 -1.18 12.81 18.27
CA LEU A 161 -0.92 11.61 17.50
C LEU A 161 0.53 11.59 17.04
N HIS A 162 1.27 10.55 17.37
CA HIS A 162 2.66 10.34 16.95
C HIS A 162 2.72 9.48 15.70
N VAL A 163 2.97 10.07 14.54
CA VAL A 163 3.13 9.32 13.29
C VAL A 163 4.61 8.98 13.12
N ARG A 164 4.99 7.72 13.44
CA ARG A 164 6.40 7.27 13.46
C ARG A 164 6.95 6.92 12.09
N ALA A 165 6.15 6.43 11.17
CA ALA A 165 6.59 5.91 9.87
C ALA A 165 5.88 6.61 8.71
N GLY A 166 6.12 7.90 8.54
CA GLY A 166 5.67 8.64 7.36
C GLY A 166 6.44 8.27 6.09
N LYS A 167 6.06 8.87 4.95
CA LYS A 167 6.83 8.74 3.71
C LYS A 167 8.28 9.17 3.95
N ASN A 168 9.24 8.36 3.55
CA ASN A 168 10.68 8.54 3.78
C ASN A 168 11.09 8.46 5.27
N ASN A 169 10.39 7.66 6.07
CA ASN A 169 10.67 7.45 7.51
C ASN A 169 10.64 8.74 8.35
N LYS A 170 9.91 9.77 7.91
CA LYS A 170 9.75 11.02 8.66
C LYS A 170 8.73 10.85 9.76
N GLN A 171 9.10 11.21 10.97
CA GLN A 171 8.22 11.27 12.14
C GLN A 171 7.55 12.65 12.22
N ARG A 172 6.31 12.70 12.70
CA ARG A 172 5.63 13.95 13.02
C ARG A 172 4.59 13.76 14.10
N GLN A 173 4.33 14.83 14.82
CA GLN A 173 3.21 14.94 15.75
C GLN A 173 2.04 15.64 15.06
N VAL A 174 0.83 15.18 15.33
CA VAL A 174 -0.41 15.77 14.80
C VAL A 174 -1.31 16.09 16.00
N PRO A 175 -1.61 17.37 16.26
CA PRO A 175 -2.54 17.73 17.31
C PRO A 175 -3.96 17.26 16.95
N LEU A 176 -4.70 16.82 17.95
CA LEU A 176 -6.06 16.31 17.81
C LEU A 176 -7.07 17.26 18.41
N HIS A 177 -8.15 17.52 17.68
CA HIS A 177 -9.29 18.27 18.21
C HIS A 177 -10.01 17.45 19.31
N PRO A 178 -10.62 18.08 20.34
CA PRO A 178 -11.29 17.37 21.44
C PRO A 178 -12.34 16.36 20.98
N SER A 179 -13.11 16.65 19.93
CA SER A 179 -14.07 15.70 19.37
C SER A 179 -13.42 14.43 18.80
N THR A 180 -12.22 14.58 18.18
CA THR A 180 -11.44 13.44 17.66
C THR A 180 -10.88 12.60 18.80
N ILE A 181 -10.40 13.24 19.88
CA ILE A 181 -9.95 12.58 21.09
C ILE A 181 -11.08 11.73 21.70
N SER A 182 -12.28 12.32 21.81
CA SER A 182 -13.46 11.63 22.33
C SER A 182 -13.84 10.40 21.50
N ALA A 183 -13.81 10.51 20.15
CA ALA A 183 -14.09 9.40 19.25
C ALA A 183 -13.03 8.28 19.36
N LEU A 184 -11.73 8.64 19.42
CA LEU A 184 -10.65 7.70 19.60
C LEU A 184 -10.73 6.99 20.96
N ARG A 185 -11.08 7.72 22.03
CA ARG A 185 -11.25 7.16 23.38
C ARG A 185 -12.44 6.18 23.43
N ALA A 186 -13.55 6.51 22.80
CA ALA A 186 -14.72 5.63 22.69
C ALA A 186 -14.37 4.32 21.95
N TYR A 187 -13.69 4.42 20.81
CA TYR A 187 -13.20 3.23 20.08
C TYR A 187 -12.22 2.42 20.93
N ALA A 188 -11.27 3.06 21.60
CA ALA A 188 -10.29 2.38 22.45
C ALA A 188 -10.97 1.60 23.56
N GLY A 189 -11.98 2.16 24.21
CA GLY A 189 -12.78 1.48 25.23
C GLY A 189 -13.49 0.23 24.71
N LEU A 190 -14.17 0.34 23.56
CA LEU A 190 -14.81 -0.81 22.91
C LEU A 190 -13.80 -1.89 22.49
N ARG A 191 -12.67 -1.49 21.94
CA ARG A 191 -11.59 -2.40 21.56
C ARG A 191 -11.03 -3.15 22.77
N ASP A 192 -10.74 -2.43 23.85
CA ASP A 192 -10.12 -3.00 25.04
C ASP A 192 -11.09 -3.92 25.80
N ALA A 193 -12.39 -3.59 25.80
CA ALA A 193 -13.42 -4.48 26.31
C ALA A 193 -13.52 -5.79 25.49
N HIS A 194 -13.33 -5.72 24.17
CA HIS A 194 -13.39 -6.88 23.28
C HIS A 194 -12.10 -7.70 23.26
N PHE A 195 -10.95 -7.02 23.41
CA PHE A 195 -9.62 -7.62 23.46
C PHE A 195 -8.85 -7.12 24.70
N PRO A 196 -9.13 -7.69 25.91
CA PRO A 196 -8.48 -7.25 27.14
C PRO A 196 -6.96 -7.41 27.12
N THR A 197 -6.47 -8.44 26.43
CA THR A 197 -5.04 -8.75 26.30
C THR A 197 -4.69 -8.94 24.83
N PRO A 198 -4.59 -7.86 24.03
CA PRO A 198 -4.28 -7.99 22.62
C PRO A 198 -2.85 -8.50 22.43
N SER A 199 -2.66 -9.40 21.45
CA SER A 199 -1.37 -10.01 21.12
C SER A 199 -0.36 -9.03 20.50
N MET A 200 -0.77 -7.80 20.20
CA MET A 200 0.09 -6.77 19.58
C MET A 200 -0.39 -5.35 19.95
N PRO A 201 0.54 -4.38 19.94
CA PRO A 201 0.26 -3.02 20.40
C PRO A 201 -0.57 -2.18 19.44
N ALA A 202 -1.05 -2.72 18.31
CA ALA A 202 -1.76 -1.96 17.27
C ALA A 202 -2.99 -1.22 17.82
N PHE A 203 -3.16 0.05 17.44
CA PHE A 203 -4.32 0.84 17.84
C PHE A 203 -5.58 0.35 17.13
N PHE A 204 -5.55 0.15 15.80
CA PHE A 204 -6.66 -0.41 15.04
C PHE A 204 -6.50 -1.92 14.86
N LEU A 205 -7.38 -2.69 15.50
CA LEU A 205 -7.36 -4.16 15.46
C LEU A 205 -8.39 -4.70 14.46
N SER A 206 -8.04 -5.75 13.75
CA SER A 206 -8.97 -6.56 12.94
C SER A 206 -9.93 -7.35 13.83
N ALA A 207 -10.89 -8.07 13.24
CA ALA A 207 -11.79 -8.96 13.97
C ALA A 207 -11.07 -10.13 14.70
N ARG A 208 -9.81 -10.39 14.35
CA ARG A 208 -8.98 -11.44 14.95
C ARG A 208 -7.99 -10.91 15.99
N GLY A 209 -8.13 -9.67 16.47
CA GLY A 209 -7.21 -9.04 17.43
C GLY A 209 -5.81 -8.74 16.87
N ARG A 210 -5.62 -8.80 15.55
CA ARG A 210 -4.36 -8.43 14.88
C ARG A 210 -4.46 -7.01 14.31
N ARG A 211 -3.33 -6.41 13.95
CA ARG A 211 -3.31 -5.13 13.23
C ARG A 211 -4.22 -5.20 11.99
N MET A 212 -5.07 -4.20 11.83
CA MET A 212 -5.95 -4.10 10.67
C MET A 212 -5.13 -3.94 9.38
N GLY A 213 -5.43 -4.77 8.38
CA GLY A 213 -4.77 -4.72 7.08
C GLY A 213 -5.36 -3.67 6.15
N ARG A 214 -4.55 -3.24 5.17
CA ARG A 214 -4.98 -2.27 4.15
C ARG A 214 -6.05 -2.82 3.22
N GLU A 215 -5.99 -4.12 2.96
CA GLU A 215 -6.97 -4.83 2.13
C GLU A 215 -8.36 -4.81 2.78
N GLU A 216 -8.42 -5.04 4.10
CA GLU A 216 -9.68 -4.99 4.88
C GLU A 216 -10.27 -3.58 4.86
N LEU A 217 -9.42 -2.54 5.06
CA LEU A 217 -9.86 -1.16 4.96
C LEU A 217 -10.42 -0.84 3.57
N ASN A 218 -9.67 -1.17 2.52
CA ASN A 218 -10.06 -0.88 1.14
C ASN A 218 -11.36 -1.59 0.75
N ALA A 219 -11.49 -2.88 1.07
CA ALA A 219 -12.71 -3.65 0.76
C ALA A 219 -13.94 -3.07 1.46
N THR A 220 -13.80 -2.69 2.74
CA THR A 220 -14.91 -2.07 3.48
C THR A 220 -15.23 -0.68 2.94
N PHE A 221 -14.21 0.13 2.63
CA PHE A 221 -14.39 1.48 2.10
C PHE A 221 -15.11 1.47 0.74
N ILE A 222 -14.75 0.56 -0.16
CA ILE A 222 -15.46 0.38 -1.45
C ILE A 222 -16.94 0.04 -1.22
N LYS A 223 -17.24 -0.84 -0.27
CA LYS A 223 -18.62 -1.19 0.09
C LYS A 223 -19.39 0.03 0.61
N LEU A 224 -18.77 0.84 1.47
CA LEU A 224 -19.40 2.04 2.03
C LEU A 224 -19.67 3.10 0.94
N ILE A 225 -18.72 3.29 0.01
CA ILE A 225 -18.89 4.17 -1.17
C ILE A 225 -20.11 3.75 -1.99
N GLY A 226 -20.28 2.44 -2.24
CA GLY A 226 -21.44 1.91 -2.93
C GLY A 226 -22.75 2.18 -2.19
N GLN A 227 -22.76 2.01 -0.88
CA GLN A 227 -23.95 2.27 -0.03
C GLN A 227 -24.43 3.72 -0.07
N ILE A 228 -23.54 4.68 -0.23
CA ILE A 228 -23.88 6.12 -0.29
C ILE A 228 -23.97 6.67 -1.72
N GLY A 229 -23.97 5.79 -2.75
CA GLY A 229 -24.17 6.17 -4.15
C GLY A 229 -23.00 6.94 -4.78
N LEU A 230 -21.78 6.82 -4.25
CA LEU A 230 -20.58 7.46 -4.82
C LEU A 230 -19.76 6.50 -5.71
N GLU A 231 -20.38 5.45 -6.23
CA GLU A 231 -19.74 4.53 -7.15
C GLU A 231 -19.24 5.24 -8.42
N GLY A 232 -18.00 4.94 -8.82
CA GLY A 232 -17.37 5.57 -9.98
C GLY A 232 -16.72 6.94 -9.72
N ARG A 233 -17.00 7.61 -8.61
CA ARG A 233 -16.38 8.91 -8.26
C ARG A 233 -15.07 8.76 -7.48
N GLY A 234 -14.95 7.77 -6.61
CA GLY A 234 -13.75 7.50 -5.82
C GLY A 234 -13.04 6.19 -6.14
N ALA A 235 -13.72 5.24 -6.78
CA ALA A 235 -13.10 4.03 -7.29
C ALA A 235 -12.39 4.37 -8.62
N ARG A 236 -11.15 3.93 -8.79
CA ARG A 236 -10.48 3.92 -10.09
C ARG A 236 -11.44 3.26 -11.09
N ALA A 237 -12.08 4.03 -11.95
CA ALA A 237 -12.59 3.50 -13.20
C ALA A 237 -11.37 2.86 -13.88
N ARG A 238 -11.28 1.53 -13.87
CA ARG A 238 -10.33 0.84 -14.73
C ARG A 238 -10.71 1.21 -16.14
N PRO A 239 -9.89 1.92 -16.92
CA PRO A 239 -10.16 2.06 -18.33
C PRO A 239 -10.25 0.63 -18.86
N ARG A 240 -11.39 0.28 -19.44
CA ARG A 240 -11.50 -0.94 -20.25
C ARG A 240 -10.42 -0.85 -21.32
N PRO A 241 -9.62 -1.89 -21.53
CA PRO A 241 -8.69 -1.91 -22.65
C PRO A 241 -9.51 -1.70 -23.94
N PRO A 242 -9.02 -0.93 -24.92
CA PRO A 242 -9.68 -0.82 -26.20
C PRO A 242 -9.84 -2.24 -26.76
N ALA A 243 -11.02 -2.51 -27.34
CA ALA A 243 -11.28 -3.77 -28.03
C ALA A 243 -10.19 -3.97 -29.11
N PRO A 244 -9.69 -5.19 -29.31
CA PRO A 244 -8.76 -5.47 -30.39
C PRO A 244 -9.48 -5.20 -31.72
N THR A 245 -8.92 -4.29 -32.52
CA THR A 245 -9.23 -4.12 -33.93
C THR A 245 -8.58 -5.21 -34.75
#